data_b570be8289171b1908ea5bab64f6713b
#
_entry.id   b570be8289171b1908ea5bab64f6713b
#
_cell.length_a   1.000
_cell.length_b   1.000
_cell.length_c   1.000
_cell.angle_alpha   90.00
_cell.angle_beta   90.00
_cell.angle_gamma   90.00
#
_symmetry.space_group_name_H-M   'P 1'
#
loop_
_entity.id
_entity.type
_entity.pdbx_description
1 polymer ?
#
loop_
_entity_poly.entity_id
_entity_poly.type
_entity_poly.pdbx_seq_one_letter_code
_entity_poly.pdbx_strand_id
1 'polypeptide(L)'
;INLTSSFISISTLKYTQWEEFRKHIEFVIPIFEAVYKPAFYTRVGLRYIDVINRENLGLEEVSWNELIEPHVLGIMTPDIETGIKSYMADAEYQNSENNAATKVHFELVHVNNQKGLSLLIDCDYYSQSTTQKEAVNAVADMLHANSSNFINNAITERLSSAMEPVEI
;
A
#
# COMPACT_ATOMS: atom_id res chain seq x y z
N ILE A 1 -12.99 -1.74 12.59
CA ILE A 1 -12.73 -0.40 13.14
C ILE A 1 -11.99 -0.56 14.45
N ASN A 2 -10.92 0.18 14.65
CA ASN A 2 -10.20 0.26 15.90
C ASN A 2 -10.20 1.72 16.38
N LEU A 3 -10.55 1.95 17.64
CA LEU A 3 -10.62 3.26 18.27
C LEU A 3 -9.77 3.25 19.54
N THR A 4 -8.86 4.20 19.63
CA THR A 4 -8.00 4.43 20.79
C THR A 4 -8.16 5.86 21.31
N SER A 5 -7.39 6.22 22.34
CA SER A 5 -7.37 7.60 22.85
C SER A 5 -6.72 8.61 21.88
N SER A 6 -6.00 8.15 20.84
CA SER A 6 -5.21 9.00 19.95
C SER A 6 -5.52 8.84 18.48
N PHE A 7 -6.22 7.78 18.05
CA PHE A 7 -6.57 7.58 16.65
C PHE A 7 -7.83 6.73 16.48
N ILE A 8 -8.45 6.85 15.31
CA ILE A 8 -9.40 5.91 14.73
C ILE A 8 -8.80 5.30 13.47
N SER A 9 -8.98 3.99 13.29
CA SER A 9 -8.62 3.31 12.04
C SER A 9 -9.74 2.42 11.52
N ILE A 10 -9.82 2.34 10.21
CA ILE A 10 -10.72 1.47 9.45
C ILE A 10 -9.84 0.54 8.65
N SER A 11 -10.09 -0.76 8.71
CA SER A 11 -9.31 -1.75 7.95
C SER A 11 -10.20 -2.83 7.38
N THR A 12 -9.78 -3.43 6.27
CA THR A 12 -10.41 -4.59 5.65
C THR A 12 -9.34 -5.58 5.22
N LEU A 13 -9.65 -6.89 5.31
CA LEU A 13 -8.86 -7.95 4.71
C LEU A 13 -9.45 -8.41 3.36
N LYS A 14 -10.54 -7.78 2.93
CA LYS A 14 -11.23 -8.05 1.66
C LYS A 14 -11.35 -6.75 0.87
N TYR A 15 -10.20 -6.15 0.59
CA TYR A 15 -10.15 -4.99 -0.27
C TYR A 15 -10.43 -5.41 -1.71
N THR A 16 -11.28 -4.66 -2.39
CA THR A 16 -11.61 -4.86 -3.81
C THR A 16 -11.22 -3.65 -4.64
N GLN A 17 -11.72 -2.48 -4.25
CA GLN A 17 -11.46 -1.22 -4.96
C GLN A 17 -11.65 -0.02 -4.02
N TRP A 18 -11.07 1.11 -4.40
CA TRP A 18 -11.08 2.33 -3.60
C TRP A 18 -12.48 2.84 -3.30
N GLU A 19 -13.37 2.86 -4.27
CA GLU A 19 -14.72 3.39 -4.18
C GLU A 19 -15.53 2.67 -3.09
N GLU A 20 -15.34 1.37 -2.93
CA GLU A 20 -16.00 0.60 -1.88
C GLU A 20 -15.38 0.89 -0.49
N PHE A 21 -14.06 0.97 -0.41
CA PHE A 21 -13.40 1.31 0.85
C PHE A 21 -13.71 2.76 1.29
N ARG A 22 -13.75 3.68 0.35
CA ARG A 22 -14.10 5.09 0.58
C ARG A 22 -15.48 5.27 1.21
N LYS A 23 -16.47 4.45 0.86
CA LYS A 23 -17.79 4.46 1.50
C LYS A 23 -17.72 4.18 3.00
N HIS A 24 -16.77 3.35 3.46
CA HIS A 24 -16.57 3.11 4.89
C HIS A 24 -16.01 4.35 5.59
N ILE A 25 -15.11 5.07 4.96
CA ILE A 25 -14.59 6.34 5.49
C ILE A 25 -15.75 7.35 5.61
N GLU A 26 -16.52 7.53 4.54
CA GLU A 26 -17.67 8.45 4.49
C GLU A 26 -18.76 8.12 5.50
N PHE A 27 -18.90 6.85 5.86
CA PHE A 27 -19.87 6.43 6.87
C PHE A 27 -19.34 6.60 8.30
N VAL A 28 -18.11 6.22 8.56
CA VAL A 28 -17.55 6.14 9.93
C VAL A 28 -17.09 7.49 10.44
N ILE A 29 -16.42 8.30 9.62
CA ILE A 29 -15.82 9.56 10.06
C ILE A 29 -16.86 10.56 10.57
N PRO A 30 -17.99 10.81 9.91
CA PRO A 30 -19.01 11.71 10.44
C PRO A 30 -19.59 11.26 11.79
N ILE A 31 -19.74 9.95 12.00
CA ILE A 31 -20.21 9.41 13.30
C ILE A 31 -19.19 9.68 14.40
N PHE A 32 -17.90 9.41 14.09
CA PHE A 32 -16.81 9.71 15.02
C PHE A 32 -16.76 11.20 15.37
N GLU A 33 -16.86 12.08 14.38
CA GLU A 33 -16.84 13.54 14.57
C GLU A 33 -18.03 14.06 15.37
N ALA A 34 -19.22 13.47 15.19
CA ALA A 34 -20.39 13.83 15.96
C ALA A 34 -20.23 13.51 17.45
N VAL A 35 -19.56 12.41 17.78
CA VAL A 35 -19.37 11.93 19.16
C VAL A 35 -18.17 12.63 19.81
N TYR A 36 -17.01 12.62 19.18
CA TYR A 36 -15.75 13.05 19.78
C TYR A 36 -15.37 14.51 19.51
N LYS A 37 -15.99 15.12 18.50
CA LYS A 37 -15.85 16.54 18.14
C LYS A 37 -14.38 16.99 18.02
N PRO A 38 -13.51 16.25 17.28
CA PRO A 38 -12.14 16.68 17.09
C PRO A 38 -12.11 18.05 16.42
N ALA A 39 -11.17 18.90 16.79
CA ALA A 39 -10.99 20.19 16.12
C ALA A 39 -10.36 20.02 14.73
N PHE A 40 -9.44 19.08 14.60
CA PHE A 40 -8.70 18.73 13.39
C PHE A 40 -8.06 17.33 13.56
N TYR A 41 -7.46 16.82 12.50
CA TYR A 41 -6.63 15.62 12.54
C TYR A 41 -5.15 16.02 12.37
N THR A 42 -4.29 15.51 13.23
CA THR A 42 -2.84 15.75 13.13
C THR A 42 -2.20 14.91 12.03
N ARG A 43 -2.84 13.82 11.65
CA ARG A 43 -2.41 12.91 10.60
C ARG A 43 -3.63 12.19 9.99
N VAL A 44 -3.70 12.17 8.68
CA VAL A 44 -4.53 11.25 7.91
C VAL A 44 -3.57 10.31 7.19
N GLY A 45 -3.83 9.01 7.24
CA GLY A 45 -2.97 8.00 6.64
C GLY A 45 -3.78 6.92 5.93
N LEU A 46 -3.22 6.36 4.87
CA LEU A 46 -3.74 5.25 4.10
C LEU A 46 -2.62 4.23 3.91
N ARG A 47 -2.86 2.99 4.33
CA ARG A 47 -1.86 1.92 4.24
C ARG A 47 -2.38 0.77 3.40
N TYR A 48 -1.55 0.34 2.45
CA TYR A 48 -1.77 -0.85 1.65
C TYR A 48 -0.71 -1.90 1.98
N ILE A 49 -1.14 -3.14 2.07
CA ILE A 49 -0.26 -4.30 2.28
C ILE A 49 -0.59 -5.30 1.20
N ASP A 50 0.32 -5.44 0.25
CA ASP A 50 0.21 -6.35 -0.88
C ASP A 50 1.17 -7.51 -0.69
N VAL A 51 0.71 -8.72 -1.00
CA VAL A 51 1.53 -9.93 -0.95
C VAL A 51 1.45 -10.64 -2.29
N ILE A 52 2.53 -10.55 -3.04
CA ILE A 52 2.63 -11.12 -4.38
C ILE A 52 3.28 -12.50 -4.27
N ASN A 53 2.53 -13.53 -4.59
CA ASN A 53 3.02 -14.90 -4.67
C ASN A 53 3.03 -15.38 -6.12
N ARG A 54 4.20 -15.70 -6.65
CA ARG A 54 4.38 -16.09 -8.06
C ARG A 54 3.63 -17.36 -8.42
N GLU A 55 3.58 -18.35 -7.51
CA GLU A 55 2.87 -19.62 -7.77
C GLU A 55 1.37 -19.39 -7.94
N ASN A 56 0.76 -18.52 -7.12
CA ASN A 56 -0.66 -18.21 -7.23
C ASN A 56 -1.04 -17.53 -8.56
N LEU A 57 -0.04 -16.91 -9.21
CA LEU A 57 -0.19 -16.21 -10.49
C LEU A 57 0.29 -17.03 -11.69
N GLY A 58 0.76 -18.28 -11.47
CA GLY A 58 1.36 -19.10 -12.54
C GLY A 58 2.68 -18.53 -13.07
N LEU A 59 3.43 -17.84 -12.22
CA LEU A 59 4.68 -17.13 -12.53
C LEU A 59 5.88 -17.70 -11.75
N GLU A 60 5.82 -18.92 -11.25
CA GLU A 60 6.83 -19.53 -10.39
C GLU A 60 8.22 -19.57 -11.01
N GLU A 61 8.29 -19.75 -12.33
CA GLU A 61 9.54 -19.79 -13.10
C GLU A 61 10.02 -18.42 -13.58
N VAL A 62 9.25 -17.35 -13.26
CA VAL A 62 9.57 -15.99 -13.67
C VAL A 62 10.37 -15.30 -12.56
N SER A 63 11.51 -14.70 -12.94
CA SER A 63 12.36 -13.96 -12.03
C SER A 63 11.65 -12.69 -11.49
N TRP A 64 11.95 -12.30 -10.25
CA TRP A 64 11.45 -11.04 -9.69
C TRP A 64 11.83 -9.82 -10.53
N ASN A 65 12.97 -9.86 -11.21
CA ASN A 65 13.43 -8.78 -12.12
C ASN A 65 12.56 -8.61 -13.37
N GLU A 66 11.72 -9.60 -13.69
CA GLU A 66 10.75 -9.51 -14.79
C GLU A 66 9.37 -9.05 -14.31
N LEU A 67 9.14 -9.01 -12.99
CA LEU A 67 7.86 -8.70 -12.37
C LEU A 67 7.86 -7.36 -11.65
N ILE A 68 8.99 -6.97 -11.09
CA ILE A 68 9.16 -5.77 -10.28
C ILE A 68 10.23 -4.90 -10.93
N GLU A 69 9.95 -3.60 -10.97
CA GLU A 69 10.87 -2.64 -11.57
C GLU A 69 12.23 -2.58 -10.83
N PRO A 70 13.35 -2.44 -11.55
CA PRO A 70 14.70 -2.52 -10.98
C PRO A 70 14.96 -1.52 -9.84
N HIS A 71 14.34 -0.35 -9.88
CA HIS A 71 14.52 0.67 -8.84
C HIS A 71 13.90 0.26 -7.49
N VAL A 72 12.94 -0.68 -7.51
CA VAL A 72 12.31 -1.26 -6.32
C VAL A 72 13.14 -2.42 -5.76
N LEU A 73 13.65 -3.27 -6.66
CA LEU A 73 14.43 -4.46 -6.28
C LEU A 73 15.84 -4.15 -5.79
N GLY A 74 16.38 -2.98 -6.11
CA GLY A 74 17.71 -2.57 -5.67
C GLY A 74 18.79 -3.56 -6.10
N ILE A 75 19.41 -4.27 -5.13
CA ILE A 75 20.50 -5.23 -5.39
C ILE A 75 20.01 -6.60 -5.89
N MET A 76 18.71 -6.87 -5.91
CA MET A 76 18.17 -8.18 -6.28
C MET A 76 18.21 -8.37 -7.80
N THR A 77 19.38 -8.76 -8.30
CA THR A 77 19.57 -9.16 -9.71
C THR A 77 19.23 -10.65 -9.88
N PRO A 78 19.02 -11.14 -11.12
CA PRO A 78 18.74 -12.57 -11.38
C PRO A 78 19.79 -13.52 -10.77
N ASP A 79 21.07 -13.14 -10.78
CA ASP A 79 22.14 -13.94 -10.19
C ASP A 79 22.04 -14.01 -8.66
N ILE A 80 21.63 -12.92 -8.02
CA ILE A 80 21.44 -12.85 -6.57
C ILE A 80 20.16 -13.58 -6.16
N GLU A 81 19.10 -13.47 -6.94
CA GLU A 81 17.80 -14.08 -6.66
C GLU A 81 17.93 -15.59 -6.42
N THR A 82 18.74 -16.29 -7.22
CA THR A 82 18.90 -17.75 -7.11
C THR A 82 19.45 -18.23 -5.76
N GLY A 83 20.20 -17.37 -5.06
CA GLY A 83 20.81 -17.68 -3.77
C GLY A 83 20.29 -16.88 -2.59
N ILE A 84 19.27 -16.05 -2.81
CA ILE A 84 18.79 -15.12 -1.79
C ILE A 84 18.15 -15.88 -0.62
N LYS A 85 18.54 -15.53 0.59
CA LYS A 85 17.99 -16.09 1.83
C LYS A 85 17.01 -15.16 2.50
N SER A 86 17.24 -13.87 2.36
CA SER A 86 16.36 -12.80 2.86
C SER A 86 16.57 -11.54 2.04
N TYR A 87 15.53 -10.79 1.87
CA TYR A 87 15.56 -9.46 1.27
C TYR A 87 14.63 -8.56 2.05
N MET A 88 15.09 -7.38 2.39
CA MET A 88 14.33 -6.34 3.04
C MET A 88 14.85 -4.99 2.57
N ALA A 89 13.94 -4.08 2.27
CA ALA A 89 14.28 -2.70 1.93
C ALA A 89 13.24 -1.74 2.52
N ASP A 90 13.72 -0.68 3.14
CA ASP A 90 12.89 0.37 3.73
C ASP A 90 13.25 1.71 3.11
N ALA A 91 12.23 2.49 2.82
CA ALA A 91 12.38 3.89 2.39
C ALA A 91 11.29 4.76 2.99
N GLU A 92 11.64 6.00 3.29
CA GLU A 92 10.68 7.06 3.60
C GLU A 92 11.01 8.27 2.76
N TYR A 93 10.02 8.79 2.04
CA TYR A 93 10.20 9.95 1.18
C TYR A 93 9.00 10.89 1.21
N GLN A 94 9.24 12.13 0.86
CA GLN A 94 8.21 13.17 0.73
C GLN A 94 7.75 13.25 -0.72
N ASN A 95 6.44 13.33 -0.90
CA ASN A 95 5.87 13.70 -2.19
C ASN A 95 5.91 15.23 -2.31
N SER A 96 6.71 15.74 -3.24
CA SER A 96 6.92 17.18 -3.43
C SER A 96 5.68 17.92 -3.93
N GLU A 97 4.71 17.22 -4.49
CA GLU A 97 3.54 17.84 -5.14
C GLU A 97 2.40 18.13 -4.16
N ASN A 98 2.26 17.35 -3.07
CA ASN A 98 1.04 17.40 -2.26
C ASN A 98 1.27 17.33 -0.73
N ASN A 99 2.47 17.62 -0.27
CA ASN A 99 2.82 17.65 1.16
C ASN A 99 2.43 16.36 1.91
N ALA A 100 2.54 15.23 1.24
CA ALA A 100 2.41 13.90 1.82
C ALA A 100 3.76 13.21 1.94
N ALA A 101 3.85 12.23 2.83
CA ALA A 101 5.00 11.33 2.90
C ALA A 101 4.55 9.89 2.70
N THR A 102 5.49 9.07 2.28
CA THR A 102 5.28 7.63 2.07
C THR A 102 6.39 6.87 2.76
N LYS A 103 6.01 5.88 3.56
CA LYS A 103 6.90 4.83 4.03
C LYS A 103 6.65 3.59 3.21
N VAL A 104 7.70 3.00 2.70
CA VAL A 104 7.65 1.77 1.89
C VAL A 104 8.53 0.73 2.55
N HIS A 105 7.99 -0.45 2.73
CA HIS A 105 8.70 -1.62 3.20
C HIS A 105 8.51 -2.77 2.19
N PHE A 106 9.61 -3.31 1.70
CA PHE A 106 9.63 -4.51 0.87
C PHE A 106 10.32 -5.63 1.63
N GLU A 107 9.72 -6.84 1.58
CA GLU A 107 10.33 -8.01 2.20
C GLU A 107 9.97 -9.28 1.43
N LEU A 108 10.94 -10.19 1.28
CA LEU A 108 10.65 -11.56 0.86
C LEU A 108 10.24 -12.39 2.07
N VAL A 109 8.98 -12.85 2.05
CA VAL A 109 8.34 -13.54 3.17
C VAL A 109 7.89 -14.95 2.79
N HIS A 110 7.89 -15.85 3.78
CA HIS A 110 7.15 -17.11 3.68
C HIS A 110 5.73 -16.93 4.17
N VAL A 111 4.77 -17.20 3.32
CA VAL A 111 3.34 -17.18 3.68
C VAL A 111 2.89 -18.61 3.96
N ASN A 112 2.16 -18.82 5.07
CA ASN A 112 1.64 -20.13 5.43
C ASN A 112 0.80 -20.73 4.30
N ASN A 113 1.01 -22.00 3.99
CA ASN A 113 0.36 -22.78 2.95
C ASN A 113 0.65 -22.32 1.51
N GLN A 114 1.66 -21.47 1.29
CA GLN A 114 2.16 -21.12 -0.02
C GLN A 114 3.57 -21.67 -0.19
N LYS A 115 3.91 -22.11 -1.40
CA LYS A 115 5.26 -22.51 -1.75
C LYS A 115 6.07 -21.30 -2.17
N GLY A 116 7.40 -21.42 -1.99
CA GLY A 116 8.32 -20.36 -2.37
C GLY A 116 8.22 -19.10 -1.49
N LEU A 117 8.92 -18.07 -1.92
CA LEU A 117 8.90 -16.76 -1.29
C LEU A 117 7.89 -15.86 -2.00
N SER A 118 7.15 -15.11 -1.21
CA SER A 118 6.27 -14.04 -1.66
C SER A 118 6.95 -12.69 -1.44
N LEU A 119 6.68 -11.72 -2.27
CA LEU A 119 7.09 -10.33 -2.04
C LEU A 119 5.98 -9.61 -1.30
N LEU A 120 6.28 -9.15 -0.11
CA LEU A 120 5.46 -8.21 0.66
C LEU A 120 5.82 -6.80 0.22
N ILE A 121 4.81 -6.00 -0.07
CA ILE A 121 4.90 -4.55 -0.30
C ILE A 121 3.96 -3.88 0.71
N ASP A 122 4.52 -3.18 1.69
CA ASP A 122 3.77 -2.49 2.73
C ASP A 122 4.04 -1.00 2.63
N CYS A 123 3.02 -0.24 2.23
CA CYS A 123 3.13 1.19 1.97
C CYS A 123 2.18 1.97 2.87
N ASP A 124 2.71 2.91 3.65
CA ASP A 124 1.97 3.84 4.50
C ASP A 124 2.09 5.26 3.94
N TYR A 125 1.03 5.75 3.34
CA TYR A 125 0.88 7.10 2.78
C TYR A 125 0.22 8.00 3.81
N TYR A 126 0.77 9.19 4.06
CA TYR A 126 0.19 10.04 5.11
C TYR A 126 0.43 11.54 4.88
N SER A 127 -0.51 12.34 5.41
CA SER A 127 -0.38 13.80 5.43
C SER A 127 0.69 14.23 6.44
N GLN A 128 1.52 15.20 6.05
CA GLN A 128 2.54 15.80 6.92
C GLN A 128 2.04 17.05 7.65
N SER A 129 0.84 17.50 7.38
CA SER A 129 0.23 18.66 7.99
C SER A 129 -1.11 18.33 8.64
N THR A 130 -1.55 19.19 9.53
CA THR A 130 -2.88 19.14 10.11
C THR A 130 -3.96 19.20 9.03
N THR A 131 -4.93 18.29 9.11
CA THR A 131 -6.05 18.18 8.19
C THR A 131 -7.33 18.64 8.88
N GLN A 132 -8.03 19.59 8.29
CA GLN A 132 -9.36 20.00 8.75
C GLN A 132 -10.37 18.88 8.47
N LYS A 133 -11.42 18.79 9.27
CA LYS A 133 -12.44 17.73 9.18
C LYS A 133 -13.03 17.61 7.77
N GLU A 134 -13.36 18.74 7.19
CA GLU A 134 -13.97 18.86 5.88
C GLU A 134 -13.04 18.40 4.73
N ALA A 135 -11.74 18.32 4.99
CA ALA A 135 -10.71 17.92 4.02
C ALA A 135 -10.31 16.44 4.10
N VAL A 136 -10.80 15.67 5.09
CA VAL A 136 -10.36 14.28 5.31
C VAL A 136 -10.56 13.40 4.06
N ASN A 137 -11.72 13.49 3.42
CA ASN A 137 -12.00 12.69 2.21
C ASN A 137 -11.09 13.08 1.05
N ALA A 138 -10.88 14.38 0.83
CA ALA A 138 -9.98 14.86 -0.23
C ALA A 138 -8.52 14.45 0.02
N VAL A 139 -8.08 14.47 1.28
CA VAL A 139 -6.74 13.97 1.64
C VAL A 139 -6.64 12.46 1.44
N ALA A 140 -7.67 11.69 1.81
CA ALA A 140 -7.69 10.25 1.58
C ALA A 140 -7.65 9.90 0.07
N ASP A 141 -8.42 10.62 -0.77
CA ASP A 141 -8.39 10.46 -2.22
C ASP A 141 -7.00 10.79 -2.80
N MET A 142 -6.36 11.84 -2.33
CA MET A 142 -4.98 12.20 -2.72
C MET A 142 -3.97 11.11 -2.33
N LEU A 143 -4.07 10.56 -1.11
CA LEU A 143 -3.18 9.48 -0.65
C LEU A 143 -3.41 8.20 -1.48
N HIS A 144 -4.65 7.91 -1.85
CA HIS A 144 -4.95 6.81 -2.77
C HIS A 144 -4.33 7.03 -4.16
N ALA A 145 -4.44 8.24 -4.71
CA ALA A 145 -3.78 8.56 -5.99
C ALA A 145 -2.25 8.36 -5.92
N ASN A 146 -1.62 8.77 -4.80
CA ASN A 146 -0.19 8.52 -4.57
C ASN A 146 0.12 7.01 -4.55
N SER A 147 -0.75 6.19 -3.93
CA SER A 147 -0.55 4.73 -3.89
C SER A 147 -0.69 4.09 -5.27
N SER A 148 -1.67 4.49 -6.05
CA SER A 148 -1.87 4.01 -7.42
C SER A 148 -0.68 4.37 -8.31
N ASN A 149 -0.20 5.60 -8.22
CA ASN A 149 1.01 6.02 -8.96
C ASN A 149 2.24 5.22 -8.54
N PHE A 150 2.41 4.96 -7.25
CA PHE A 150 3.54 4.19 -6.75
C PHE A 150 3.51 2.75 -7.29
N ILE A 151 2.41 2.03 -7.09
CA ILE A 151 2.33 0.63 -7.49
C ILE A 151 2.45 0.45 -9.01
N ASN A 152 1.85 1.34 -9.81
CA ASN A 152 1.97 1.32 -11.27
C ASN A 152 3.39 1.55 -11.78
N ASN A 153 4.24 2.23 -11.00
CA ASN A 153 5.66 2.43 -11.31
C ASN A 153 6.58 1.39 -10.63
N ALA A 154 6.05 0.59 -9.73
CA ALA A 154 6.81 -0.43 -9.00
C ALA A 154 6.76 -1.81 -9.64
N ILE A 155 5.67 -2.12 -10.33
CA ILE A 155 5.45 -3.42 -10.99
C ILE A 155 5.55 -3.31 -12.50
N THR A 156 5.96 -4.40 -13.15
CA THR A 156 6.01 -4.47 -14.62
C THR A 156 4.64 -4.74 -15.21
N GLU A 157 4.48 -4.46 -16.51
CA GLU A 157 3.27 -4.83 -17.26
C GLU A 157 2.97 -6.35 -17.19
N ARG A 158 4.02 -7.18 -17.13
CA ARG A 158 3.86 -8.63 -16.99
C ARG A 158 3.18 -9.02 -15.70
N LEU A 159 3.58 -8.42 -14.57
CA LEU A 159 2.95 -8.68 -13.29
C LEU A 159 1.54 -8.08 -13.23
N SER A 160 1.38 -6.85 -13.70
CA SER A 160 0.07 -6.18 -13.77
C SER A 160 -0.94 -7.02 -14.54
N SER A 161 -0.57 -7.52 -15.72
CA SER A 161 -1.44 -8.38 -16.54
C SER A 161 -1.78 -9.72 -15.86
N ALA A 162 -0.84 -10.30 -15.10
CA ALA A 162 -1.10 -11.57 -14.40
C ALA A 162 -2.02 -11.40 -13.18
N MET A 163 -2.10 -10.21 -12.61
CA MET A 163 -3.01 -9.90 -11.49
C MET A 163 -4.44 -9.62 -11.96
N GLU A 164 -4.70 -9.59 -13.26
CA GLU A 164 -6.02 -9.34 -13.87
C GLU A 164 -6.70 -8.09 -13.26
N PRO A 165 -6.07 -6.90 -13.36
CA PRO A 165 -6.66 -5.69 -12.80
C PRO A 165 -8.02 -5.41 -13.46
N VAL A 166 -9.02 -5.09 -12.65
CA VAL A 166 -10.33 -4.68 -13.16
C VAL A 166 -10.17 -3.30 -13.80
N GLU A 167 -10.40 -3.21 -15.11
CA GLU A 167 -10.51 -1.91 -15.78
C GLU A 167 -11.73 -1.16 -15.21
N ILE A 168 -11.50 0.04 -14.71
CA ILE A 168 -12.53 0.93 -14.15
C ILE A 168 -13.00 1.90 -15.24
#